data_578261cd929cdcd5e4c594b39d78cb04
#
_entry.id   578261cd929cdcd5e4c594b39d78cb04
#
_cell.length_a   1.000
_cell.length_b   1.000
_cell.length_c   1.000
_cell.angle_alpha   90.00
_cell.angle_beta   90.00
_cell.angle_gamma   90.00
#
_symmetry.space_group_name_H-M   'P 1'
#
loop_
_entity.id
_entity.type
_entity.pdbx_description
1 polymer ?
#
loop_
_entity_poly.entity_id
_entity_poly.type
_entity_poly.pdbx_seq_one_letter_code
_entity_poly.pdbx_strand_id
1 'polypeptide(L)'
;MSHFSFEQIGVIRSPYKEKFAVPRQPGLVKSCSGELHLLPPYNQADAVRGLEAFSHLWVLFVFHQTMEGGWRPTVRPPRLGGNARMGVFATRSTFRPNPIGMSLVELRGIRCQKEHVILELGGLDLVDGTPVVDIKPYLPFAESLPEARASYAQDAPQASVDVSFTVEIAEQLIGLEKRYPRLRQFIAEVLAQDPRPAYRKNEEEGKTYAVWLLDFNVRWRVTTSGFEVFALETR
;
A
#
# COMPACT_ATOMS: atom_id res chain seq x y z
N MET A 1 1.56 33.84 5.27
CA MET A 1 0.85 32.54 5.20
C MET A 1 1.05 31.86 6.54
N SER A 2 -0.03 31.29 7.11
CA SER A 2 0.08 30.52 8.35
C SER A 2 0.67 29.13 8.06
N HIS A 3 1.59 28.67 8.91
CA HIS A 3 2.14 27.32 8.87
C HIS A 3 1.58 26.52 10.04
N PHE A 4 1.28 25.25 9.80
CA PHE A 4 0.88 24.29 10.83
C PHE A 4 1.91 23.17 10.86
N SER A 5 2.34 22.76 12.04
CA SER A 5 3.19 21.60 12.24
C SER A 5 2.36 20.45 12.83
N PHE A 6 2.69 19.24 12.45
CA PHE A 6 2.07 18.02 12.97
C PHE A 6 3.15 17.11 13.55
N GLU A 7 2.81 16.47 14.67
CA GLU A 7 3.69 15.48 15.28
C GLU A 7 3.52 14.13 14.59
N GLN A 8 4.62 13.41 14.46
CA GLN A 8 4.59 12.03 14.02
C GLN A 8 4.16 11.13 15.18
N ILE A 9 2.96 10.56 15.11
CA ILE A 9 2.43 9.69 16.17
C ILE A 9 2.85 8.23 16.03
N GLY A 10 3.30 7.82 14.85
CA GLY A 10 3.66 6.43 14.59
C GLY A 10 4.36 6.21 13.26
N VAL A 11 4.77 4.96 13.04
CA VAL A 11 5.45 4.51 11.82
C VAL A 11 4.80 3.23 11.31
N ILE A 12 4.52 3.19 10.02
CA ILE A 12 4.06 1.97 9.35
C ILE A 12 5.21 0.99 9.16
N ARG A 13 4.96 -0.27 9.50
CA ARG A 13 5.75 -1.43 9.10
C ARG A 13 4.95 -2.24 8.10
N SER A 14 5.39 -2.26 6.85
CA SER A 14 4.68 -2.91 5.76
C SER A 14 5.60 -3.82 4.95
N PRO A 15 5.02 -4.77 4.20
CA PRO A 15 5.79 -5.62 3.29
C PRO A 15 6.33 -4.88 2.08
N TYR A 16 5.86 -3.66 1.78
CA TYR A 16 6.26 -2.89 0.61
C TYR A 16 7.52 -2.09 0.89
N LYS A 17 8.66 -2.54 0.37
CA LYS A 17 9.96 -1.85 0.56
C LYS A 17 10.22 -0.78 -0.48
N GLU A 18 9.45 -0.79 -1.58
CA GLU A 18 9.59 0.13 -2.69
C GLU A 18 8.24 0.70 -3.12
N LYS A 19 8.22 1.96 -3.55
CA LYS A 19 7.00 2.67 -3.96
C LYS A 19 6.25 2.01 -5.12
N PHE A 20 6.96 1.31 -6.00
CA PHE A 20 6.33 0.65 -7.16
C PHE A 20 5.57 -0.63 -6.78
N ALA A 21 5.90 -1.25 -5.65
CA ALA A 21 5.20 -2.41 -5.11
C ALA A 21 3.89 -2.04 -4.41
N VAL A 22 3.75 -0.78 -3.99
CA VAL A 22 2.60 -0.32 -3.21
C VAL A 22 1.35 -0.30 -4.08
N PRO A 23 0.25 -0.94 -3.65
CA PRO A 23 -1.04 -0.83 -4.33
C PRO A 23 -1.49 0.62 -4.43
N ARG A 24 -2.21 0.96 -5.49
CA ARG A 24 -2.63 2.36 -5.73
C ARG A 24 -3.73 2.85 -4.80
N GLN A 25 -4.43 1.95 -4.15
CA GLN A 25 -5.47 2.20 -3.14
C GLN A 25 -5.48 1.06 -2.12
N PRO A 26 -5.95 1.30 -0.89
CA PRO A 26 -6.09 0.26 0.12
C PRO A 26 -7.09 -0.81 -0.33
N GLY A 27 -6.93 -2.02 0.19
CA GLY A 27 -7.83 -3.15 -0.06
C GLY A 27 -7.67 -3.84 -1.42
N LEU A 28 -6.80 -3.37 -2.33
CA LEU A 28 -6.52 -4.04 -3.61
C LEU A 28 -5.68 -5.32 -3.44
N VAL A 29 -4.85 -5.39 -2.40
CA VAL A 29 -4.08 -6.56 -1.98
C VAL A 29 -4.60 -7.01 -0.63
N LYS A 30 -5.59 -7.89 -0.62
CA LYS A 30 -6.31 -8.30 0.60
C LYS A 30 -5.46 -9.16 1.54
N SER A 31 -4.52 -9.91 1.01
CA SER A 31 -3.59 -10.72 1.79
C SER A 31 -2.51 -9.90 2.50
N CYS A 32 -2.36 -8.62 2.15
CA CYS A 32 -1.39 -7.73 2.78
C CYS A 32 -1.68 -7.59 4.28
N SER A 33 -0.63 -7.75 5.08
CA SER A 33 -0.61 -7.45 6.51
C SER A 33 0.55 -6.52 6.81
N GLY A 34 0.34 -5.61 7.75
CA GLY A 34 1.37 -4.72 8.27
C GLY A 34 0.98 -4.18 9.63
N GLU A 35 1.77 -3.27 10.15
CA GLU A 35 1.61 -2.78 11.51
C GLU A 35 1.78 -1.25 11.55
N LEU A 36 1.06 -0.60 12.44
CA LEU A 36 1.36 0.76 12.88
C LEU A 36 1.97 0.69 14.29
N HIS A 37 3.21 1.09 14.40
CA HIS A 37 3.91 1.22 15.68
C HIS A 37 3.75 2.66 16.18
N LEU A 38 3.04 2.84 17.29
CA LEU A 38 2.92 4.15 17.91
C LEU A 38 4.24 4.55 18.58
N LEU A 39 4.57 5.84 18.55
CA LEU A 39 5.78 6.41 19.11
C LEU A 39 5.50 7.15 20.42
N PRO A 40 6.48 7.24 21.34
CA PRO A 40 6.35 8.12 22.51
C PRO A 40 6.12 9.59 22.12
N PRO A 41 5.26 10.33 22.83
CA PRO A 41 4.48 9.92 24.03
C PRO A 41 3.12 9.31 23.71
N TYR A 42 2.81 9.01 22.44
CA TYR A 42 1.48 8.58 21.94
C TYR A 42 1.24 7.07 22.09
N ASN A 43 2.27 6.29 22.44
CA ASN A 43 2.25 4.83 22.60
C ASN A 43 1.65 4.36 23.94
N GLN A 44 0.56 5.02 24.36
CA GLN A 44 -0.15 4.70 25.60
C GLN A 44 -1.36 3.83 25.31
N ALA A 45 -1.59 2.79 26.14
CA ALA A 45 -2.73 1.90 25.99
C ALA A 45 -4.08 2.64 26.07
N ASP A 46 -4.14 3.71 26.87
CA ASP A 46 -5.34 4.53 27.00
C ASP A 46 -5.70 5.28 25.71
N ALA A 47 -4.73 5.60 24.87
CA ALA A 47 -4.96 6.28 23.60
C ALA A 47 -5.67 5.40 22.57
N VAL A 48 -5.62 4.07 22.73
CA VAL A 48 -6.27 3.10 21.83
C VAL A 48 -7.44 2.37 22.51
N ARG A 49 -7.82 2.77 23.72
CA ARG A 49 -8.94 2.15 24.46
C ARG A 49 -10.24 2.28 23.67
N GLY A 50 -10.91 1.18 23.42
CA GLY A 50 -12.17 1.11 22.65
C GLY A 50 -11.99 1.03 21.15
N LEU A 51 -10.75 1.16 20.63
CA LEU A 51 -10.48 1.09 19.21
C LEU A 51 -10.71 -0.32 18.65
N GLU A 52 -10.58 -1.34 19.47
CA GLU A 52 -10.83 -2.76 19.16
C GLU A 52 -12.26 -3.06 18.72
N ALA A 53 -13.20 -2.17 19.03
CA ALA A 53 -14.59 -2.28 18.58
C ALA A 53 -14.80 -1.85 17.10
N PHE A 54 -13.80 -1.24 16.48
CA PHE A 54 -13.87 -0.79 15.10
C PHE A 54 -13.11 -1.75 14.17
N SER A 55 -13.70 -2.06 13.03
CA SER A 55 -13.10 -2.94 12.02
C SER A 55 -12.16 -2.21 11.07
N HIS A 56 -12.30 -0.90 10.89
CA HIS A 56 -11.54 -0.10 9.95
C HIS A 56 -11.15 1.26 10.53
N LEU A 57 -10.00 1.74 10.09
CA LEU A 57 -9.42 3.01 10.48
C LEU A 57 -9.01 3.83 9.25
N TRP A 58 -9.23 5.13 9.32
CA TRP A 58 -8.49 6.09 8.52
C TRP A 58 -7.09 6.27 9.12
N VAL A 59 -6.06 6.07 8.29
CA VAL A 59 -4.68 6.41 8.62
C VAL A 59 -4.31 7.66 7.83
N LEU A 60 -3.97 8.74 8.52
CA LEU A 60 -3.45 9.97 7.93
C LEU A 60 -1.93 9.96 8.03
N PHE A 61 -1.26 10.15 6.91
CA PHE A 61 0.19 9.97 6.84
C PHE A 61 0.85 10.98 5.90
N VAL A 62 2.18 11.05 5.95
CA VAL A 62 2.96 11.92 5.07
C VAL A 62 3.57 11.13 3.92
N PHE A 63 3.43 11.65 2.69
CA PHE A 63 4.11 11.12 1.51
C PHE A 63 5.62 11.44 1.53
N HIS A 64 6.33 10.92 2.54
CA HIS A 64 7.71 11.28 2.85
C HIS A 64 8.71 11.06 1.70
N GLN A 65 8.51 10.02 0.86
CA GLN A 65 9.42 9.69 -0.24
C GLN A 65 9.30 10.60 -1.47
N THR A 66 8.30 11.49 -1.52
CA THR A 66 8.06 12.37 -2.68
C THR A 66 8.11 13.85 -2.33
N MET A 67 8.37 14.20 -1.07
CA MET A 67 8.38 15.59 -0.59
C MET A 67 9.38 16.46 -1.33
N GLU A 68 10.58 15.94 -1.63
CA GLU A 68 11.63 16.68 -2.35
C GLU A 68 11.20 17.11 -3.77
N GLY A 69 10.26 16.38 -4.38
CA GLY A 69 9.73 16.70 -5.70
C GLY A 69 8.82 17.93 -5.74
N GLY A 70 8.47 18.48 -4.57
CA GLY A 70 7.59 19.63 -4.40
C GLY A 70 6.17 19.40 -4.91
N TRP A 71 5.33 20.42 -4.81
CA TRP A 71 3.97 20.36 -5.30
C TRP A 71 3.89 20.74 -6.78
N ARG A 72 2.84 20.24 -7.46
CA ARG A 72 2.56 20.54 -8.87
C ARG A 72 1.08 20.87 -9.04
N PRO A 73 0.71 21.93 -9.75
CA PRO A 73 -0.69 22.31 -9.96
C PRO A 73 -1.46 21.25 -10.78
N THR A 74 -0.75 20.55 -11.68
CA THR A 74 -1.32 19.45 -12.47
C THR A 74 -0.43 18.22 -12.45
N VAL A 75 -1.06 17.05 -12.50
CA VAL A 75 -0.41 15.74 -12.56
C VAL A 75 -1.01 14.88 -13.68
N ARG A 76 -0.38 13.76 -13.99
CA ARG A 76 -0.85 12.80 -14.99
C ARG A 76 -1.23 11.49 -14.31
N PRO A 77 -2.54 11.26 -14.03
CA PRO A 77 -2.98 10.03 -13.41
C PRO A 77 -2.68 8.82 -14.29
N PRO A 78 -2.05 7.76 -13.77
CA PRO A 78 -1.77 6.55 -14.56
C PRO A 78 -3.02 5.88 -15.14
N ARG A 79 -4.17 5.98 -14.44
CA ARG A 79 -5.46 5.45 -14.92
C ARG A 79 -5.97 6.12 -16.20
N LEU A 80 -5.50 7.31 -16.51
CA LEU A 80 -5.81 8.04 -17.76
C LEU A 80 -4.72 7.85 -18.82
N GLY A 81 -3.99 6.72 -18.78
CA GLY A 81 -2.93 6.42 -19.75
C GLY A 81 -1.68 7.28 -19.61
N GLY A 82 -1.57 8.09 -18.54
CA GLY A 82 -0.40 8.93 -18.28
C GLY A 82 -0.27 10.16 -19.20
N ASN A 83 -1.17 10.40 -20.14
CA ASN A 83 -1.13 11.52 -21.08
C ASN A 83 -2.04 12.68 -20.66
N ALA A 84 -3.23 12.40 -20.13
CA ALA A 84 -4.16 13.42 -19.68
C ALA A 84 -3.65 14.13 -18.42
N ARG A 85 -3.75 15.45 -18.39
CA ARG A 85 -3.42 16.26 -17.21
C ARG A 85 -4.68 16.53 -16.40
N MET A 86 -4.55 16.37 -15.08
CA MET A 86 -5.60 16.68 -14.10
C MET A 86 -5.07 17.64 -13.05
N GLY A 87 -5.92 18.52 -12.53
CA GLY A 87 -5.59 19.32 -11.36
C GLY A 87 -5.23 18.41 -10.16
N VAL A 88 -4.21 18.77 -9.40
CA VAL A 88 -3.72 17.93 -8.30
C VAL A 88 -4.82 17.60 -7.28
N PHE A 89 -5.74 18.55 -7.03
CA PHE A 89 -6.87 18.36 -6.10
C PHE A 89 -7.98 17.45 -6.65
N ALA A 90 -8.03 17.22 -7.96
CA ALA A 90 -8.90 16.23 -8.59
C ALA A 90 -8.26 14.83 -8.62
N THR A 91 -7.19 14.61 -7.89
CA THR A 91 -6.45 13.34 -7.80
C THR A 91 -6.04 13.03 -6.37
N ARG A 92 -5.54 11.81 -6.13
CA ARG A 92 -4.86 11.41 -4.90
C ARG A 92 -3.33 11.36 -5.05
N SER A 93 -2.78 12.25 -5.91
CA SER A 93 -1.34 12.35 -6.14
C SER A 93 -0.57 12.77 -4.90
N THR A 94 0.66 12.31 -4.77
CA THR A 94 1.59 12.66 -3.70
C THR A 94 2.17 14.08 -3.84
N PHE A 95 2.12 14.69 -5.05
CA PHE A 95 2.67 16.02 -5.34
C PHE A 95 1.71 17.14 -4.93
N ARG A 96 1.25 17.11 -3.69
CA ARG A 96 0.30 18.07 -3.11
C ARG A 96 1.01 19.18 -2.35
N PRO A 97 0.37 20.38 -2.18
CA PRO A 97 0.95 21.46 -1.37
C PRO A 97 1.26 20.99 0.07
N ASN A 98 0.35 20.23 0.67
CA ASN A 98 0.56 19.50 1.91
C ASN A 98 0.56 18.01 1.55
N PRO A 99 1.71 17.32 1.60
CA PRO A 99 1.83 15.94 1.14
C PRO A 99 1.23 14.94 2.13
N ILE A 100 -0.02 15.17 2.52
CA ILE A 100 -0.81 14.32 3.42
C ILE A 100 -1.60 13.32 2.59
N GLY A 101 -1.45 12.06 2.93
CA GLY A 101 -2.25 10.95 2.43
C GLY A 101 -3.26 10.47 3.46
N MET A 102 -4.28 9.75 2.99
CA MET A 102 -5.25 9.06 3.83
C MET A 102 -5.57 7.70 3.22
N SER A 103 -5.60 6.67 4.04
CA SER A 103 -5.91 5.30 3.63
C SER A 103 -6.88 4.67 4.62
N LEU A 104 -7.94 4.05 4.08
CA LEU A 104 -8.87 3.26 4.88
C LEU A 104 -8.32 1.84 4.96
N VAL A 105 -7.91 1.42 6.15
CA VAL A 105 -7.29 0.13 6.40
C VAL A 105 -8.12 -0.72 7.37
N GLU A 106 -8.02 -2.02 7.26
CA GLU A 106 -8.62 -2.97 8.20
C GLU A 106 -7.82 -2.95 9.52
N LEU A 107 -8.49 -2.86 10.66
CA LEU A 107 -7.91 -3.12 11.97
C LEU A 107 -8.11 -4.60 12.33
N ARG A 108 -7.03 -5.35 12.41
CA ARG A 108 -7.03 -6.79 12.70
C ARG A 108 -6.77 -7.11 14.16
N GLY A 109 -6.08 -6.23 14.87
CA GLY A 109 -5.76 -6.41 16.28
C GLY A 109 -4.98 -5.24 16.86
N ILE A 110 -4.88 -5.22 18.18
CA ILE A 110 -4.09 -4.25 18.94
C ILE A 110 -3.25 -5.00 19.94
N ARG A 111 -1.95 -4.77 19.92
CA ARG A 111 -1.01 -5.33 20.91
C ARG A 111 -0.48 -4.20 21.79
N CYS A 112 -0.76 -4.29 23.08
CA CYS A 112 -0.24 -3.37 24.09
C CYS A 112 0.71 -4.15 25.02
N GLN A 113 2.00 -3.84 24.94
CA GLN A 113 3.03 -4.45 25.79
C GLN A 113 3.93 -3.35 26.36
N LYS A 114 3.75 -3.02 27.63
CA LYS A 114 4.46 -1.91 28.33
C LYS A 114 4.31 -0.59 27.53
N GLU A 115 5.41 -0.08 27.01
CA GLU A 115 5.49 1.16 26.22
C GLU A 115 5.37 0.92 24.70
N HIS A 116 4.95 -0.28 24.28
CA HIS A 116 4.74 -0.60 22.89
C HIS A 116 3.26 -0.79 22.60
N VAL A 117 2.71 0.08 21.78
CA VAL A 117 1.36 -0.05 21.24
C VAL A 117 1.47 -0.23 19.74
N ILE A 118 0.99 -1.37 19.27
CA ILE A 118 1.06 -1.78 17.86
C ILE A 118 -0.35 -2.13 17.38
N LEU A 119 -0.77 -1.49 16.30
CA LEU A 119 -2.01 -1.83 15.61
C LEU A 119 -1.68 -2.75 14.43
N GLU A 120 -2.30 -3.92 14.40
CA GLU A 120 -2.19 -4.88 13.29
C GLU A 120 -3.19 -4.50 12.21
N LEU A 121 -2.68 -4.25 11.01
CA LEU A 121 -3.46 -3.68 9.91
C LEU A 121 -3.51 -4.61 8.71
N GLY A 122 -4.61 -4.53 7.96
CA GLY A 122 -4.81 -5.26 6.71
C GLY A 122 -5.10 -4.34 5.53
N GLY A 123 -4.87 -4.87 4.32
CA GLY A 123 -5.18 -4.16 3.07
C GLY A 123 -4.42 -2.86 2.85
N LEU A 124 -3.22 -2.73 3.41
CA LEU A 124 -2.38 -1.54 3.34
C LEU A 124 -1.98 -1.18 1.90
N ASP A 125 -1.89 0.13 1.65
CA ASP A 125 -1.27 0.75 0.48
C ASP A 125 -0.18 1.76 0.86
N LEU A 126 0.60 1.43 1.89
CA LEU A 126 1.62 2.28 2.49
C LEU A 126 3.00 1.62 2.42
N VAL A 127 4.00 2.37 1.96
CA VAL A 127 5.39 1.90 1.94
C VAL A 127 5.92 1.77 3.38
N ASP A 128 6.85 0.85 3.60
CA ASP A 128 7.52 0.67 4.88
C ASP A 128 8.19 1.97 5.35
N GLY A 129 8.11 2.25 6.65
CA GLY A 129 8.64 3.48 7.24
C GLY A 129 7.77 4.73 7.06
N THR A 130 6.55 4.63 6.52
CA THR A 130 5.66 5.79 6.33
C THR A 130 5.30 6.42 7.68
N PRO A 131 5.57 7.75 7.85
CA PRO A 131 5.20 8.49 9.06
C PRO A 131 3.68 8.70 9.12
N VAL A 132 3.08 8.37 10.25
CA VAL A 132 1.66 8.58 10.54
C VAL A 132 1.49 9.79 11.43
N VAL A 133 0.53 10.66 11.10
CA VAL A 133 0.22 11.90 11.83
C VAL A 133 -1.10 11.84 12.59
N ASP A 134 -2.02 10.97 12.20
CA ASP A 134 -3.30 10.75 12.89
C ASP A 134 -3.93 9.43 12.48
N ILE A 135 -4.81 8.91 13.33
CA ILE A 135 -5.74 7.81 13.02
C ILE A 135 -7.15 8.16 13.50
N LYS A 136 -8.16 7.72 12.75
CA LYS A 136 -9.57 7.90 13.12
C LYS A 136 -10.36 6.64 12.82
N PRO A 137 -11.35 6.27 13.65
CA PRO A 137 -12.25 5.18 13.30
C PRO A 137 -13.07 5.52 12.05
N TYR A 138 -13.35 4.51 11.24
CA TYR A 138 -14.26 4.65 10.10
C TYR A 138 -15.72 4.59 10.56
N LEU A 139 -16.53 5.55 10.11
CA LEU A 139 -17.94 5.67 10.48
C LEU A 139 -18.84 5.46 9.25
N PRO A 140 -19.36 4.24 9.01
CA PRO A 140 -20.12 3.91 7.80
C PRO A 140 -21.30 4.85 7.53
N PHE A 141 -22.03 5.27 8.56
CA PHE A 141 -23.19 6.12 8.40
C PHE A 141 -22.87 7.54 7.89
N ALA A 142 -21.63 8.02 8.14
CA ALA A 142 -21.19 9.36 7.77
C ALA A 142 -20.35 9.37 6.49
N GLU A 143 -19.65 8.27 6.19
CA GLU A 143 -18.57 8.24 5.18
C GLU A 143 -18.90 7.37 3.98
N SER A 144 -19.84 6.41 4.10
CA SER A 144 -20.23 5.54 2.99
C SER A 144 -21.27 6.22 2.10
N LEU A 145 -20.87 6.58 0.89
CA LEU A 145 -21.70 7.20 -0.14
C LEU A 145 -21.66 6.36 -1.42
N PRO A 146 -22.41 5.25 -1.51
CA PRO A 146 -22.37 4.33 -2.66
C PRO A 146 -22.69 5.02 -4.00
N GLU A 147 -23.57 6.02 -4.01
CA GLU A 147 -23.98 6.76 -5.19
C GLU A 147 -23.07 7.95 -5.54
N ALA A 148 -21.94 8.10 -4.86
CA ALA A 148 -21.00 9.19 -5.12
C ALA A 148 -20.37 9.05 -6.51
N ARG A 149 -20.32 10.15 -7.25
CA ARG A 149 -19.64 10.20 -8.55
C ARG A 149 -18.13 10.37 -8.34
N ALA A 150 -17.33 9.46 -8.91
CA ALA A 150 -15.88 9.43 -8.76
C ALA A 150 -15.11 9.62 -10.09
N SER A 151 -15.77 10.16 -11.13
CA SER A 151 -15.14 10.45 -12.45
C SER A 151 -14.38 9.21 -12.98
N TYR A 152 -13.11 9.38 -13.36
CA TYR A 152 -12.24 8.32 -13.86
C TYR A 152 -11.93 7.20 -12.83
N ALA A 153 -12.31 7.37 -11.59
CA ALA A 153 -12.06 6.44 -10.49
C ALA A 153 -13.35 5.76 -9.98
N GLN A 154 -14.42 5.72 -10.79
CA GLN A 154 -15.70 5.13 -10.40
C GLN A 154 -15.54 3.64 -10.04
N ASP A 155 -14.84 2.89 -10.88
CA ASP A 155 -14.65 1.46 -10.68
C ASP A 155 -13.29 1.16 -10.06
N ALA A 156 -13.21 0.10 -9.29
CA ALA A 156 -11.93 -0.41 -8.81
C ALA A 156 -11.07 -0.88 -10.00
N PRO A 157 -9.75 -0.67 -9.97
CA PRO A 157 -8.89 -1.28 -10.97
C PRO A 157 -9.00 -2.79 -10.87
N GLN A 158 -9.29 -3.46 -11.98
CA GLN A 158 -9.25 -4.91 -12.03
C GLN A 158 -7.80 -5.39 -11.99
N ALA A 159 -7.54 -6.47 -11.27
CA ALA A 159 -6.30 -7.22 -11.43
C ALA A 159 -6.23 -7.70 -12.88
N SER A 160 -5.21 -7.25 -13.61
CA SER A 160 -5.19 -7.36 -15.08
C SER A 160 -4.21 -8.40 -15.59
N VAL A 161 -3.44 -9.03 -14.70
CA VAL A 161 -2.35 -9.93 -15.07
C VAL A 161 -2.46 -11.23 -14.28
N ASP A 162 -2.46 -12.35 -14.99
CA ASP A 162 -2.34 -13.66 -14.37
C ASP A 162 -0.91 -13.87 -13.87
N VAL A 163 -0.76 -14.47 -12.67
CA VAL A 163 0.52 -14.70 -12.05
C VAL A 163 0.74 -16.18 -11.79
N SER A 164 1.77 -16.71 -12.40
CA SER A 164 2.25 -18.08 -12.19
C SER A 164 3.59 -18.11 -11.45
N PHE A 165 3.98 -19.29 -11.01
CA PHE A 165 5.23 -19.54 -10.31
C PHE A 165 5.89 -20.75 -10.92
N THR A 166 7.21 -20.73 -11.10
CA THR A 166 7.93 -21.95 -11.53
C THR A 166 7.78 -23.04 -10.46
N VAL A 167 8.06 -24.28 -10.83
CA VAL A 167 7.91 -25.43 -9.92
C VAL A 167 8.80 -25.24 -8.69
N GLU A 168 10.05 -24.82 -8.90
CA GLU A 168 11.03 -24.58 -7.85
C GLU A 168 10.56 -23.51 -6.85
N ILE A 169 9.98 -22.42 -7.36
CA ILE A 169 9.46 -21.34 -6.51
C ILE A 169 8.19 -21.79 -5.77
N ALA A 170 7.34 -22.57 -6.42
CA ALA A 170 6.15 -23.10 -5.77
C ALA A 170 6.51 -24.02 -4.59
N GLU A 171 7.53 -24.86 -4.73
CA GLU A 171 8.07 -25.71 -3.66
C GLU A 171 8.72 -24.87 -2.54
N GLN A 172 9.53 -23.86 -2.89
CA GLN A 172 10.15 -22.96 -1.94
C GLN A 172 9.10 -22.21 -1.09
N LEU A 173 8.02 -21.76 -1.70
CA LEU A 173 6.93 -21.06 -1.02
C LEU A 173 6.24 -21.90 0.04
N ILE A 174 6.08 -23.22 -0.17
CA ILE A 174 5.52 -24.14 0.86
C ILE A 174 6.31 -24.07 2.17
N GLY A 175 7.63 -24.02 2.06
CA GLY A 175 8.51 -23.87 3.22
C GLY A 175 8.42 -22.48 3.88
N LEU A 176 8.38 -21.45 3.07
CA LEU A 176 8.37 -20.06 3.51
C LEU A 176 7.03 -19.64 4.14
N GLU A 177 5.91 -20.22 3.73
CA GLU A 177 4.58 -19.89 4.26
C GLU A 177 4.39 -20.28 5.73
N LYS A 178 5.27 -21.12 6.29
CA LYS A 178 5.34 -21.37 7.75
C LYS A 178 5.71 -20.09 8.53
N ARG A 179 6.57 -19.28 7.95
CA ARG A 179 7.04 -17.99 8.54
C ARG A 179 6.24 -16.78 8.02
N TYR A 180 5.81 -16.84 6.77
CA TYR A 180 5.09 -15.76 6.08
C TYR A 180 3.75 -16.29 5.56
N PRO A 181 2.72 -16.37 6.40
CA PRO A 181 1.42 -16.92 6.00
C PRO A 181 0.85 -16.22 4.78
N ARG A 182 0.37 -17.00 3.80
CA ARG A 182 -0.19 -16.50 2.52
C ARG A 182 0.80 -15.76 1.63
N LEU A 183 2.11 -16.02 1.75
CA LEU A 183 3.14 -15.36 0.95
C LEU A 183 2.91 -15.50 -0.56
N ARG A 184 2.54 -16.70 -1.02
CA ARG A 184 2.21 -16.95 -2.42
C ARG A 184 1.06 -16.06 -2.90
N GLN A 185 -0.02 -16.02 -2.15
CA GLN A 185 -1.18 -15.19 -2.44
C GLN A 185 -0.80 -13.70 -2.46
N PHE A 186 -0.03 -13.25 -1.48
CA PHE A 186 0.43 -11.88 -1.38
C PHE A 186 1.24 -11.46 -2.62
N ILE A 187 2.24 -12.25 -3.01
CA ILE A 187 3.05 -11.97 -4.21
C ILE A 187 2.16 -11.93 -5.46
N ALA A 188 1.27 -12.91 -5.62
CA ALA A 188 0.37 -12.96 -6.76
C ALA A 188 -0.55 -11.74 -6.83
N GLU A 189 -1.18 -11.33 -5.72
CA GLU A 189 -2.05 -10.15 -5.66
C GLU A 189 -1.29 -8.85 -5.98
N VAL A 190 -0.05 -8.69 -5.50
CA VAL A 190 0.79 -7.52 -5.81
C VAL A 190 1.12 -7.46 -7.29
N LEU A 191 1.60 -8.56 -7.86
CA LEU A 191 1.99 -8.60 -9.27
C LEU A 191 0.80 -8.48 -10.21
N ALA A 192 -0.38 -9.01 -9.83
CA ALA A 192 -1.61 -8.88 -10.60
C ALA A 192 -2.08 -7.42 -10.77
N GLN A 193 -1.64 -6.49 -9.88
CA GLN A 193 -1.87 -5.05 -10.04
C GLN A 193 -0.94 -4.38 -11.07
N ASP A 194 -0.07 -5.14 -11.71
CA ASP A 194 0.94 -4.68 -12.68
C ASP A 194 1.79 -3.51 -12.14
N PRO A 195 2.78 -3.80 -11.29
CA PRO A 195 3.63 -2.79 -10.65
C PRO A 195 4.58 -2.08 -11.64
N ARG A 196 4.61 -2.50 -12.91
CA ARG A 196 5.47 -1.89 -13.91
C ARG A 196 5.09 -0.42 -14.17
N PRO A 197 6.06 0.43 -14.49
CA PRO A 197 5.79 1.78 -14.99
C PRO A 197 4.87 1.75 -16.21
N ALA A 198 3.94 2.70 -16.32
CA ALA A 198 2.91 2.71 -17.38
C ALA A 198 3.50 2.64 -18.80
N TYR A 199 4.68 3.26 -19.03
CA TYR A 199 5.37 3.24 -20.32
C TYR A 199 6.02 1.90 -20.67
N ARG A 200 6.07 0.95 -19.71
CA ARG A 200 6.62 -0.41 -19.89
C ARG A 200 5.55 -1.50 -20.00
N LYS A 201 4.27 -1.13 -19.98
CA LYS A 201 3.18 -2.11 -20.03
C LYS A 201 3.11 -2.90 -21.33
N ASN A 202 3.63 -2.34 -22.42
CA ASN A 202 3.66 -2.96 -23.75
C ASN A 202 5.00 -3.64 -24.05
N GLU A 203 5.83 -3.90 -23.04
CA GLU A 203 7.11 -4.58 -23.27
C GLU A 203 6.91 -6.07 -23.61
N GLU A 204 7.83 -6.56 -24.45
CA GLU A 204 7.80 -7.89 -25.07
C GLU A 204 7.96 -9.03 -24.04
N GLU A 205 7.53 -10.21 -24.47
CA GLU A 205 7.76 -11.46 -23.76
C GLU A 205 9.24 -11.68 -23.41
N GLY A 206 9.50 -12.29 -22.24
CA GLY A 206 10.83 -12.57 -21.75
C GLY A 206 11.48 -11.44 -20.94
N LYS A 207 10.92 -10.22 -20.94
CA LYS A 207 11.44 -9.14 -20.08
C LYS A 207 11.30 -9.50 -18.61
N THR A 208 12.34 -9.21 -17.84
CA THR A 208 12.42 -9.50 -16.41
C THR A 208 12.34 -8.24 -15.57
N TYR A 209 11.74 -8.38 -14.42
CA TYR A 209 11.56 -7.34 -13.41
C TYR A 209 11.84 -7.88 -12.02
N ALA A 210 12.04 -6.98 -11.08
CA ALA A 210 12.20 -7.33 -9.68
C ALA A 210 11.57 -6.29 -8.79
N VAL A 211 11.15 -6.71 -7.59
CA VAL A 211 10.62 -5.83 -6.54
C VAL A 211 10.90 -6.41 -5.16
N TRP A 212 11.23 -5.53 -4.22
CA TRP A 212 11.40 -5.92 -2.83
C TRP A 212 10.08 -5.97 -2.08
N LEU A 213 9.70 -7.18 -1.66
CA LEU A 213 8.53 -7.47 -0.82
C LEU A 213 8.97 -8.23 0.42
N LEU A 214 8.65 -7.75 1.62
CA LEU A 214 9.17 -8.33 2.86
C LEU A 214 10.70 -8.40 2.85
N ASP A 215 11.25 -9.60 3.00
CA ASP A 215 12.68 -9.87 2.99
C ASP A 215 13.18 -10.42 1.63
N PHE A 216 12.31 -10.40 0.61
CA PHE A 216 12.57 -11.04 -0.67
C PHE A 216 12.65 -10.05 -1.82
N ASN A 217 13.67 -10.20 -2.66
CA ASN A 217 13.68 -9.66 -4.01
C ASN A 217 12.91 -10.64 -4.90
N VAL A 218 11.65 -10.30 -5.18
CA VAL A 218 10.76 -11.10 -6.03
C VAL A 218 11.08 -10.79 -7.48
N ARG A 219 11.55 -11.78 -8.27
CA ARG A 219 11.86 -11.62 -9.68
C ARG A 219 10.84 -12.37 -10.53
N TRP A 220 10.34 -11.69 -11.55
CA TRP A 220 9.39 -12.28 -12.50
C TRP A 220 9.73 -11.89 -13.93
N ARG A 221 9.20 -12.64 -14.87
CA ARG A 221 9.26 -12.35 -16.30
C ARG A 221 7.87 -12.22 -16.90
N VAL A 222 7.79 -11.47 -17.99
CA VAL A 222 6.60 -11.38 -18.83
C VAL A 222 6.49 -12.63 -19.68
N THR A 223 5.31 -13.22 -19.72
CA THR A 223 4.97 -14.37 -20.56
C THR A 223 3.78 -14.02 -21.45
N THR A 224 3.44 -14.87 -22.40
CA THR A 224 2.22 -14.73 -23.23
C THR A 224 0.93 -14.70 -22.43
N SER A 225 0.90 -15.37 -21.27
CA SER A 225 -0.30 -15.49 -20.40
C SER A 225 -0.30 -14.56 -19.19
N GLY A 226 0.78 -13.81 -18.95
CA GLY A 226 0.88 -12.93 -17.78
C GLY A 226 2.29 -12.81 -17.22
N PHE A 227 2.45 -13.01 -15.91
CA PHE A 227 3.74 -12.96 -15.22
C PHE A 227 4.08 -14.32 -14.62
N GLU A 228 5.35 -14.69 -14.70
CA GLU A 228 5.89 -15.88 -14.04
C GLU A 228 7.00 -15.52 -13.07
N VAL A 229 6.79 -15.80 -11.80
CA VAL A 229 7.82 -15.64 -10.75
C VAL A 229 8.81 -16.79 -10.83
N PHE A 230 10.09 -16.46 -11.03
CA PHE A 230 11.15 -17.44 -11.22
C PHE A 230 12.27 -17.37 -10.18
N ALA A 231 12.29 -16.34 -9.31
CA ALA A 231 13.25 -16.28 -8.20
C ALA A 231 12.71 -15.50 -7.01
N LEU A 232 13.06 -15.97 -5.80
CA LEU A 232 12.88 -15.31 -4.51
C LEU A 232 14.25 -15.27 -3.83
N GLU A 233 14.92 -14.13 -3.89
CA GLU A 233 16.25 -13.93 -3.35
C GLU A 233 16.13 -13.20 -2.00
N THR A 234 16.73 -13.74 -0.94
CA THR A 234 16.83 -13.03 0.36
C THR A 234 18.01 -12.08 0.36
N ARG A 235 17.94 -11.05 1.22
CA ARG A 235 19.10 -10.17 1.48
C ARG A 235 20.23 -10.92 2.16
#